data_58539fe065de7c38d54d2d1322dc414e
#
_entry.id   58539fe065de7c38d54d2d1322dc414e
#
_cell.length_a   1.000
_cell.length_b   1.000
_cell.length_c   1.000
_cell.angle_alpha   90.00
_cell.angle_beta   90.00
_cell.angle_gamma   90.00
#
_symmetry.space_group_name_H-M   'P 1'
#
loop_
_entity.id
_entity.type
_entity.pdbx_description
1 polymer ?
#
loop_
_entity_poly.entity_id
_entity_poly.type
_entity_poly.pdbx_seq_one_letter_code
_entity_poly.pdbx_strand_id
1 'polypeptide(L)'
;MTPLELENLAHLRRARDYIDREFARPLDVAEIAQRALMSTAHFSRSFKAAYGETPYSYLMTRRIERAMKLLRAGVSVTDACMAVGATSLGSFSARFSEITGETPSAYRARSHSAVEEMPSYLAFQTTRPSRAPASSAPSRIREALQTTSS
;
A
#
# COMPACT_ATOMS: atom_id res chain seq x y z
N MET A 1 7.98 24.84 -15.20
CA MET A 1 6.64 24.37 -14.80
C MET A 1 5.70 25.55 -14.67
N THR A 2 4.56 25.47 -15.27
CA THR A 2 3.59 26.56 -15.25
C THR A 2 2.87 26.61 -13.91
N PRO A 3 2.26 27.76 -13.57
CA PRO A 3 1.47 27.85 -12.35
C PRO A 3 0.32 26.82 -12.31
N LEU A 4 -0.28 26.55 -13.47
CA LEU A 4 -1.36 25.57 -13.52
C LEU A 4 -0.84 24.17 -13.21
N GLU A 5 0.33 23.83 -13.73
CA GLU A 5 0.94 22.53 -13.44
C GLU A 5 1.26 22.38 -11.96
N LEU A 6 1.74 23.47 -11.36
CA LEU A 6 2.02 23.43 -9.91
C LEU A 6 0.75 23.26 -9.10
N GLU A 7 -0.31 23.94 -9.53
CA GLU A 7 -1.58 23.81 -8.84
C GLU A 7 -2.14 22.40 -8.96
N ASN A 8 -2.02 21.80 -10.14
CA ASN A 8 -2.48 20.44 -10.36
C ASN A 8 -1.70 19.45 -9.50
N LEU A 9 -0.39 19.66 -9.39
CA LEU A 9 0.42 18.78 -8.53
C LEU A 9 0.01 18.91 -7.07
N ALA A 10 -0.34 20.12 -6.64
CA ALA A 10 -0.80 20.30 -5.27
C ALA A 10 -2.12 19.55 -5.03
N HIS A 11 -3.03 19.60 -6.02
CA HIS A 11 -4.28 18.86 -5.91
C HIS A 11 -4.04 17.35 -5.87
N LEU A 12 -3.13 16.86 -6.71
CA LEU A 12 -2.80 15.44 -6.72
C LEU A 12 -2.17 15.00 -5.41
N ARG A 13 -1.32 15.86 -4.83
CA ARG A 13 -0.71 15.54 -3.55
C ARG A 13 -1.74 15.45 -2.44
N ARG A 14 -2.72 16.34 -2.44
CA ARG A 14 -3.79 16.25 -1.45
C ARG A 14 -4.57 14.97 -1.58
N ALA A 15 -4.82 14.53 -2.81
CA ALA A 15 -5.52 13.27 -3.04
C ALA A 15 -4.69 12.09 -2.55
N ARG A 16 -3.40 12.11 -2.83
CA ARG A 16 -2.51 11.04 -2.37
C ARG A 16 -2.47 11.00 -0.85
N ASP A 17 -2.36 12.15 -0.21
CA ASP A 17 -2.35 12.21 1.25
C ASP A 17 -3.66 11.69 1.82
N TYR A 18 -4.76 11.94 1.15
CA TYR A 18 -6.05 11.43 1.56
C TYR A 18 -6.06 9.91 1.52
N ILE A 19 -5.52 9.32 0.45
CA ILE A 19 -5.41 7.86 0.36
C ILE A 19 -4.55 7.34 1.49
N ASP A 20 -3.44 7.99 1.76
CA ASP A 20 -2.51 7.54 2.80
C ASP A 20 -3.16 7.55 4.17
N ARG A 21 -4.08 8.47 4.42
CA ARG A 21 -4.74 8.54 5.72
C ARG A 21 -5.95 7.62 5.81
N GLU A 22 -6.65 7.43 4.69
CA GLU A 22 -7.98 6.82 4.72
C GLU A 22 -8.06 5.50 3.94
N PHE A 23 -6.94 4.86 3.67
CA PHE A 23 -6.96 3.68 2.79
C PHE A 23 -7.80 2.53 3.34
N ALA A 24 -8.03 2.50 4.65
CA ALA A 24 -8.83 1.43 5.24
C ALA A 24 -10.32 1.64 5.08
N ARG A 25 -10.73 2.80 4.59
CA ARG A 25 -12.14 3.07 4.35
C ARG A 25 -12.51 2.57 2.95
N PRO A 26 -13.81 2.36 2.70
CA PRO A 26 -14.25 1.95 1.37
C PRO A 26 -14.19 3.11 0.38
N LEU A 27 -13.00 3.43 -0.06
CA LEU A 27 -12.76 4.51 -1.00
C LEU A 27 -12.94 4.05 -2.44
N ASP A 28 -13.45 4.95 -3.29
CA ASP A 28 -13.42 4.68 -4.72
C ASP A 28 -12.72 5.83 -5.42
N VAL A 29 -12.34 5.60 -6.68
CA VAL A 29 -11.52 6.56 -7.42
C VAL A 29 -12.27 7.86 -7.65
N ALA A 30 -13.59 7.78 -7.84
CA ALA A 30 -14.38 8.99 -8.06
C ALA A 30 -14.35 9.91 -6.85
N GLU A 31 -14.48 9.33 -5.67
CA GLU A 31 -14.41 10.10 -4.44
C GLU A 31 -13.04 10.75 -4.26
N ILE A 32 -12.00 9.99 -4.54
CA ILE A 32 -10.64 10.51 -4.41
C ILE A 32 -10.41 11.63 -5.42
N ALA A 33 -10.93 11.48 -6.64
CA ALA A 33 -10.79 12.50 -7.66
C ALA A 33 -11.41 13.83 -7.22
N GLN A 34 -12.49 13.76 -6.47
CA GLN A 34 -13.11 14.96 -5.97
C GLN A 34 -12.18 15.73 -5.04
N ARG A 35 -11.35 15.02 -4.30
CA ARG A 35 -10.37 15.66 -3.43
C ARG A 35 -9.32 16.40 -4.23
N ALA A 36 -9.11 15.98 -5.47
CA ALA A 36 -8.16 16.64 -6.37
C ALA A 36 -8.85 17.70 -7.22
N LEU A 37 -10.16 17.88 -7.06
CA LEU A 37 -10.93 18.83 -7.86
C LEU A 37 -10.85 18.50 -9.33
N MET A 38 -10.89 17.22 -9.67
CA MET A 38 -10.75 16.74 -11.04
C MET A 38 -11.83 15.71 -11.36
N SER A 39 -12.12 15.55 -12.65
CA SER A 39 -12.95 14.44 -13.07
C SER A 39 -12.18 13.14 -12.85
N THR A 40 -12.92 12.03 -12.78
CA THR A 40 -12.28 10.73 -12.53
C THR A 40 -11.26 10.40 -13.60
N ALA A 41 -11.59 10.60 -14.86
CA ALA A 41 -10.68 10.26 -15.94
C ALA A 41 -9.45 11.15 -15.93
N HIS A 42 -9.63 12.45 -15.75
CA HIS A 42 -8.52 13.39 -15.69
C HIS A 42 -7.62 13.08 -14.50
N PHE A 43 -8.23 12.80 -13.36
CA PHE A 43 -7.49 12.46 -12.15
C PHE A 43 -6.62 11.22 -12.35
N SER A 44 -7.21 10.16 -12.92
CA SER A 44 -6.47 8.91 -13.10
C SER A 44 -5.26 9.12 -14.00
N ARG A 45 -5.44 9.84 -15.10
CA ARG A 45 -4.32 10.09 -16.01
C ARG A 45 -3.26 10.97 -15.37
N SER A 46 -3.70 12.01 -14.68
CA SER A 46 -2.77 12.94 -14.05
C SER A 46 -2.00 12.31 -12.92
N PHE A 47 -2.68 11.49 -12.12
CA PHE A 47 -2.05 10.79 -11.01
C PHE A 47 -0.99 9.83 -11.53
N LYS A 48 -1.34 9.06 -12.58
CA LYS A 48 -0.38 8.12 -13.14
C LYS A 48 0.82 8.83 -13.73
N ALA A 49 0.60 9.96 -14.40
CA ALA A 49 1.69 10.73 -14.97
C ALA A 49 2.60 11.27 -13.87
N ALA A 50 2.05 11.70 -12.75
CA ALA A 50 2.83 12.29 -11.67
C ALA A 50 3.52 11.25 -10.80
N TYR A 51 2.87 10.11 -10.54
CA TYR A 51 3.37 9.15 -9.56
C TYR A 51 3.69 7.78 -10.12
N GLY A 52 3.48 7.56 -11.41
CA GLY A 52 3.89 6.31 -12.04
C GLY A 52 2.92 5.17 -11.93
N GLU A 53 1.81 5.34 -11.24
CA GLU A 53 0.78 4.30 -11.13
C GLU A 53 -0.58 4.93 -10.95
N THR A 54 -1.62 4.16 -11.27
CA THR A 54 -2.98 4.67 -11.16
C THR A 54 -3.36 4.87 -9.70
N PRO A 55 -4.37 5.70 -9.43
CA PRO A 55 -4.84 5.87 -8.05
C PRO A 55 -5.29 4.56 -7.42
N TYR A 56 -5.96 3.70 -8.20
CA TYR A 56 -6.41 2.43 -7.66
C TYR A 56 -5.23 1.54 -7.28
N SER A 57 -4.24 1.47 -8.16
CA SER A 57 -3.03 0.70 -7.86
C SER A 57 -2.34 1.22 -6.61
N TYR A 58 -2.26 2.52 -6.48
CA TYR A 58 -1.65 3.14 -5.30
C TYR A 58 -2.41 2.76 -4.03
N LEU A 59 -3.74 2.87 -4.07
CA LEU A 59 -4.57 2.51 -2.94
C LEU A 59 -4.36 1.05 -2.54
N MET A 60 -4.36 0.15 -3.52
CA MET A 60 -4.18 -1.27 -3.23
C MET A 60 -2.81 -1.55 -2.65
N THR A 61 -1.79 -0.89 -3.18
CA THR A 61 -0.43 -1.05 -2.66
C THR A 61 -0.37 -0.61 -1.19
N ARG A 62 -0.99 0.51 -0.86
CA ARG A 62 -1.01 0.97 0.52
C ARG A 62 -1.69 -0.02 1.45
N ARG A 63 -2.79 -0.59 0.99
CA ARG A 63 -3.50 -1.60 1.78
C ARG A 63 -2.64 -2.85 2.00
N ILE A 64 -1.95 -3.29 0.95
CA ILE A 64 -1.09 -4.47 1.07
C ILE A 64 0.09 -4.19 2.00
N GLU A 65 0.67 -3.02 1.92
CA GLU A 65 1.78 -2.65 2.81
C GLU A 65 1.36 -2.70 4.28
N ARG A 66 0.18 -2.18 4.56
CA ARG A 66 -0.32 -2.21 5.94
C ARG A 66 -0.62 -3.64 6.37
N ALA A 67 -1.20 -4.44 5.46
CA ALA A 67 -1.48 -5.82 5.76
C ALA A 67 -0.21 -6.59 6.09
N MET A 68 0.86 -6.32 5.37
CA MET A 68 2.14 -6.98 5.64
C MET A 68 2.62 -6.70 7.06
N LYS A 69 2.48 -5.47 7.51
CA LYS A 69 2.86 -5.14 8.89
C LYS A 69 2.01 -5.90 9.89
N LEU A 70 0.71 -5.99 9.65
CA LEU A 70 -0.20 -6.70 10.53
C LEU A 70 0.13 -8.19 10.58
N LEU A 71 0.41 -8.77 9.41
CA LEU A 71 0.74 -10.19 9.33
C LEU A 71 2.05 -10.48 10.05
N ARG A 72 3.03 -9.61 9.93
CA ARG A 72 4.28 -9.79 10.66
C ARG A 72 4.08 -9.72 12.17
N ALA A 73 3.09 -8.96 12.58
CA ALA A 73 2.77 -8.86 14.02
C ALA A 73 1.92 -10.02 14.51
N GLY A 74 1.59 -10.97 13.64
CA GLY A 74 0.85 -12.16 14.04
C GLY A 74 -0.65 -12.08 13.84
N VAL A 75 -1.15 -11.01 13.25
CA VAL A 75 -2.58 -10.86 12.98
C VAL A 75 -2.98 -11.90 11.92
N SER A 76 -4.16 -12.49 12.08
CA SER A 76 -4.63 -13.51 11.13
C SER A 76 -4.85 -12.89 9.74
N VAL A 77 -4.81 -13.73 8.71
CA VAL A 77 -5.02 -13.25 7.35
C VAL A 77 -6.39 -12.59 7.20
N THR A 78 -7.42 -13.19 7.76
CA THR A 78 -8.76 -12.63 7.67
C THR A 78 -8.84 -11.27 8.35
N ASP A 79 -8.28 -11.18 9.55
CA ASP A 79 -8.32 -9.93 10.30
C ASP A 79 -7.50 -8.84 9.61
N ALA A 80 -6.36 -9.19 9.04
CA ALA A 80 -5.55 -8.22 8.32
C ALA A 80 -6.30 -7.71 7.08
N CYS A 81 -6.95 -8.62 6.38
CA CYS A 81 -7.75 -8.27 5.21
C CYS A 81 -8.83 -7.25 5.57
N MET A 82 -9.54 -7.51 6.64
CA MET A 82 -10.61 -6.62 7.06
C MET A 82 -10.07 -5.29 7.58
N ALA A 83 -8.97 -5.34 8.29
CA ALA A 83 -8.40 -4.14 8.89
C ALA A 83 -7.93 -3.13 7.86
N VAL A 84 -7.55 -3.58 6.66
CA VAL A 84 -7.08 -2.67 5.62
C VAL A 84 -8.19 -2.28 4.64
N GLY A 85 -9.44 -2.62 4.94
CA GLY A 85 -10.56 -2.19 4.11
C GLY A 85 -10.83 -3.05 2.90
N ALA A 86 -10.21 -4.21 2.79
CA ALA A 86 -10.51 -5.11 1.68
C ALA A 86 -11.87 -5.75 1.91
N THR A 87 -12.62 -5.91 0.83
CA THR A 87 -13.99 -6.42 0.94
C THR A 87 -14.10 -7.90 0.63
N SER A 88 -13.06 -8.49 0.08
CA SER A 88 -13.08 -9.89 -0.34
C SER A 88 -11.73 -10.52 -0.03
N LEU A 89 -11.77 -11.61 0.71
CA LEU A 89 -10.53 -12.32 1.05
C LEU A 89 -9.85 -12.87 -0.19
N GLY A 90 -10.63 -13.36 -1.16
CA GLY A 90 -10.06 -13.89 -2.39
C GLY A 90 -9.35 -12.81 -3.20
N SER A 91 -9.98 -11.66 -3.38
CA SER A 91 -9.36 -10.56 -4.10
C SER A 91 -8.14 -10.03 -3.38
N PHE A 92 -8.23 -9.95 -2.06
CA PHE A 92 -7.11 -9.53 -1.23
C PHE A 92 -5.92 -10.47 -1.41
N SER A 93 -6.16 -11.77 -1.31
CA SER A 93 -5.10 -12.77 -1.43
C SER A 93 -4.45 -12.73 -2.80
N ALA A 94 -5.27 -12.60 -3.85
CA ALA A 94 -4.74 -12.55 -5.20
C ALA A 94 -3.87 -11.30 -5.40
N ARG A 95 -4.32 -10.16 -4.91
CA ARG A 95 -3.57 -8.94 -5.05
C ARG A 95 -2.30 -8.98 -4.20
N PHE A 96 -2.40 -9.53 -3.00
CA PHE A 96 -1.24 -9.67 -2.13
C PHE A 96 -0.17 -10.51 -2.82
N SER A 97 -0.57 -11.64 -3.41
CA SER A 97 0.38 -12.52 -4.09
C SER A 97 0.98 -11.84 -5.32
N GLU A 98 0.16 -11.08 -6.04
CA GLU A 98 0.63 -10.38 -7.22
C GLU A 98 1.69 -9.34 -6.85
N ILE A 99 1.49 -8.65 -5.74
CA ILE A 99 2.40 -7.59 -5.32
C ILE A 99 3.64 -8.14 -4.62
N THR A 100 3.47 -9.12 -3.76
CA THR A 100 4.57 -9.59 -2.90
C THR A 100 5.24 -10.87 -3.39
N GLY A 101 4.58 -11.63 -4.25
CA GLY A 101 5.14 -12.87 -4.75
C GLY A 101 4.82 -14.09 -3.91
N GLU A 102 4.06 -13.96 -2.84
CA GLU A 102 3.68 -15.11 -2.01
C GLU A 102 2.30 -14.88 -1.38
N THR A 103 1.69 -15.95 -0.91
CA THR A 103 0.37 -15.82 -0.31
C THR A 103 0.45 -15.13 1.04
N PRO A 104 -0.67 -14.52 1.48
CA PRO A 104 -0.66 -13.91 2.81
C PRO A 104 -0.32 -14.90 3.92
N SER A 105 -0.79 -16.14 3.80
CA SER A 105 -0.51 -17.15 4.82
C SER A 105 0.96 -17.50 4.88
N ALA A 106 1.58 -17.68 3.71
CA ALA A 106 3.01 -17.98 3.65
C ALA A 106 3.83 -16.83 4.19
N TYR A 107 3.44 -15.62 3.82
CA TYR A 107 4.13 -14.43 4.29
C TYR A 107 4.03 -14.30 5.81
N ARG A 108 2.83 -14.52 6.34
CA ARG A 108 2.61 -14.44 7.78
C ARG A 108 3.47 -15.43 8.53
N ALA A 109 3.51 -16.67 8.06
CA ALA A 109 4.29 -17.70 8.74
C ALA A 109 5.77 -17.37 8.77
N ARG A 110 6.28 -16.92 7.62
CA ARG A 110 7.70 -16.59 7.51
C ARG A 110 8.06 -15.37 8.36
N SER A 111 7.26 -14.31 8.26
CA SER A 111 7.55 -13.08 8.95
C SER A 111 7.39 -13.20 10.45
N HIS A 112 6.40 -13.98 10.89
CA HIS A 112 6.17 -14.19 12.31
C HIS A 112 7.37 -14.87 12.95
N SER A 113 7.88 -15.90 12.31
CA SER A 113 9.08 -16.58 12.82
C SER A 113 10.27 -15.65 12.86
N ALA A 114 10.45 -14.86 11.83
CA ALA A 114 11.56 -13.94 11.79
C ALA A 114 11.48 -12.90 12.89
N VAL A 115 10.30 -12.40 13.14
CA VAL A 115 10.09 -11.40 14.19
C VAL A 115 10.41 -11.99 15.55
N GLU A 116 10.00 -13.23 15.76
CA GLU A 116 10.26 -13.89 17.05
C GLU A 116 11.74 -14.11 17.29
N GLU A 117 12.50 -14.28 16.24
CA GLU A 117 13.91 -14.56 16.35
C GLU A 117 14.77 -13.31 16.47
N MET A 118 14.19 -12.14 16.38
CA MET A 118 14.95 -10.90 16.34
C MET A 118 14.64 -10.02 17.51
N PRO A 119 15.61 -9.26 18.01
CA PRO A 119 15.31 -8.23 18.99
C PRO A 119 14.32 -7.24 18.40
N SER A 120 13.51 -6.66 19.26
CA SER A 120 12.44 -5.78 18.82
C SER A 120 12.92 -4.66 17.91
N TYR A 121 14.02 -4.03 18.25
CA TYR A 121 14.47 -2.88 17.47
C TYR A 121 14.96 -3.29 16.09
N LEU A 122 15.52 -4.47 15.96
CA LEU A 122 15.95 -4.96 14.65
C LEU A 122 14.77 -5.38 13.78
N ALA A 123 13.78 -6.02 14.41
CA ALA A 123 12.59 -6.39 13.68
C ALA A 123 11.88 -5.16 13.15
N PHE A 124 11.85 -4.12 13.94
CA PHE A 124 11.21 -2.89 13.55
C PHE A 124 11.90 -2.28 12.32
N GLN A 125 13.21 -2.32 12.26
CA GLN A 125 13.94 -1.80 11.13
C GLN A 125 13.76 -2.62 9.87
N THR A 126 13.73 -3.92 10.00
CA THR A 126 13.60 -4.79 8.84
C THR A 126 12.22 -4.73 8.23
N THR A 127 11.24 -4.30 8.97
CA THR A 127 9.91 -4.22 8.39
C THR A 127 9.76 -3.01 7.51
N ARG A 128 10.79 -2.18 7.44
CA ARG A 128 10.71 -1.10 6.61
C ARG A 128 11.19 -1.29 5.34
N PRO A 129 11.66 -1.62 4.68
CA PRO A 129 11.95 -1.78 3.30
C PRO A 129 12.43 -2.70 2.94
N SER A 130 12.83 -3.28 2.91
CA SER A 130 13.29 -4.07 2.26
C SER A 130 13.11 -4.90 2.23
N ARG A 131 13.01 -5.60 2.45
CA ARG A 131 12.87 -6.40 2.25
C ARG A 131 12.72 -7.24 2.07
N ALA A 132 12.40 -7.53 2.06
CA ALA A 132 12.24 -8.45 2.00
C ALA A 132 12.72 -9.19 1.82
N PRO A 133 12.95 -9.70 2.00
CA PRO A 133 13.61 -10.41 1.71
C PRO A 133 13.47 -10.96 0.82
N ALA A 134 13.42 -11.05 0.60
CA ALA A 134 13.38 -11.40 -0.19
C ALA A 134 12.70 -11.37 -0.75
N SER A 135 12.59 -11.16 -0.84
CA SER A 135 11.89 -11.18 -1.38
C SER A 135 11.76 -10.93 -2.53
N SER A 136 11.23 -11.25 -3.10
CA SER A 136 10.97 -11.10 -4.42
C SER A 136 10.01 -10.08 -4.74
N ALA A 137 9.66 -9.29 -3.88
CA ALA A 137 8.78 -8.19 -4.19
C ALA A 137 9.45 -7.29 -5.20
N PRO A 138 8.71 -6.71 -6.12
CA PRO A 138 9.27 -5.75 -7.06
C PRO A 138 9.93 -4.62 -6.30
N SER A 139 10.94 -4.04 -6.88
CA SER A 139 11.67 -2.98 -6.24
C SER A 139 10.79 -1.88 -5.76
N ARG A 140 9.86 -1.46 -6.57
CA ARG A 140 8.96 -0.39 -6.19
C ARG A 140 8.13 -0.75 -4.97
N ILE A 141 7.65 -1.98 -4.93
CA ILE A 141 6.89 -2.44 -3.79
C ILE A 141 7.76 -2.55 -2.57
N ARG A 142 8.96 -3.01 -2.76
CA ARG A 142 9.90 -3.13 -1.67
C ARG A 142 10.19 -1.77 -1.06
N GLU A 143 10.35 -0.76 -1.88
CA GLU A 143 10.56 0.58 -1.39
C GLU A 143 9.35 1.07 -0.64
N ALA A 144 8.18 0.80 -1.17
CA ALA A 144 6.96 1.19 -0.51
C ALA A 144 6.82 0.52 0.83
N LEU A 145 7.19 -0.75 0.90
CA LEU A 145 7.14 -1.46 2.16
C LEU A 145 8.06 -0.85 3.18
N GLN A 146 9.18 -0.37 2.72
CA GLN A 146 10.11 0.22 3.64
C GLN A 146 9.67 1.57 4.12
N THR A 147 8.98 2.31 3.30
CA THR A 147 8.59 3.66 3.65
C THR A 147 7.28 3.72 4.39
N THR A 148 6.46 2.70 4.25
CA THR A 148 5.17 2.78 4.85
C THR A 148 5.15 2.39 6.26
N SER A 149 6.22 1.99 6.76
CA SER A 149 6.25 1.64 8.14
C SER A 149 5.87 2.81 9.00
N SER A 150 5.89 3.91 8.46
CA SER A 150 5.49 5.07 9.20
C SER A 150 4.00 5.16 9.34
#